data_fc6de36ec5807effe8b028722fb2309e
#
_entry.id   fc6de36ec5807effe8b028722fb2309e
#
_cell.length_a   1.000
_cell.length_b   1.000
_cell.length_c   1.000
_cell.angle_alpha   90.00
_cell.angle_beta   90.00
_cell.angle_gamma   90.00
#
_symmetry.space_group_name_H-M   'P 1'
#
loop_
_entity.id
_entity.type
_entity.pdbx_description
1 polymer ?
#
loop_
_entity_poly.entity_id
_entity_poly.type
_entity_poly.pdbx_seq_one_letter_code
_entity_poly.pdbx_strand_id
1 'polypeptide(L)'
;VATLIRFCHNHGLTQITDRPQWYTVRGGSRQYVRRMLAALQHDGRHEARLNTPVLGLRRVEHGVLLQMAHGTEQFDAVVLACHSDQALRLLGSDATPQERSVLGAIRYQPNQAVLHTDASVLPRRQAAWAAWNYERAADAGGNQAGVCLHYLLNRLQPLPWQQPVMVSLNPVRPIDDSQVHARIEYSHPVFDLAAIEAQSQVVTLQGQHRTWFCGAWCG
;
A
#
# COMPACT_ATOMS: atom_id res chain seq x y z
N VAL A 1 3.47 3.65 19.23
CA VAL A 1 3.99 2.48 19.99
C VAL A 1 3.04 1.30 19.85
N ALA A 2 1.73 1.42 20.11
CA ALA A 2 0.77 0.30 20.04
C ALA A 2 0.72 -0.38 18.67
N THR A 3 0.69 0.41 17.58
CA THR A 3 0.70 -0.09 16.20
C THR A 3 1.97 -0.89 15.89
N LEU A 4 3.15 -0.40 16.34
CA LEU A 4 4.42 -1.12 16.17
C LEU A 4 4.42 -2.44 16.94
N ILE A 5 3.92 -2.45 18.18
CA ILE A 5 3.82 -3.67 18.98
C ILE A 5 2.88 -4.68 18.29
N ARG A 6 1.71 -4.22 17.82
CA ARG A 6 0.78 -5.06 17.05
C ARG A 6 1.42 -5.61 15.78
N PHE A 7 2.11 -4.77 15.02
CA PHE A 7 2.86 -5.20 13.84
C PHE A 7 3.89 -6.28 14.20
N CYS A 8 4.74 -6.06 15.20
CA CYS A 8 5.73 -7.03 15.62
C CYS A 8 5.09 -8.34 16.07
N HIS A 9 3.98 -8.28 16.82
CA HIS A 9 3.25 -9.47 17.28
C HIS A 9 2.65 -10.25 16.11
N ASN A 10 1.92 -9.58 15.21
CA ASN A 10 1.27 -10.21 14.06
C ASN A 10 2.28 -10.87 13.10
N HIS A 11 3.51 -10.36 13.04
CA HIS A 11 4.57 -10.89 12.20
C HIS A 11 5.54 -11.83 12.92
N GLY A 12 5.24 -12.20 14.17
CA GLY A 12 6.09 -13.10 14.97
C GLY A 12 7.50 -12.55 15.24
N LEU A 13 7.71 -11.22 15.11
CA LEU A 13 9.03 -10.60 15.30
C LEU A 13 9.48 -10.57 16.78
N THR A 14 8.55 -10.75 17.70
CA THR A 14 8.80 -10.84 19.14
C THR A 14 9.09 -12.26 19.62
N GLN A 15 8.95 -13.27 18.75
CA GLN A 15 9.20 -14.67 19.09
C GLN A 15 10.69 -15.00 19.00
N ILE A 16 11.24 -15.66 20.00
CA ILE A 16 12.62 -16.15 20.03
C ILE A 16 12.70 -17.55 19.45
N THR A 17 11.70 -18.40 19.78
CA THR A 17 11.53 -19.77 19.28
C THR A 17 10.28 -19.84 18.39
N ASP A 18 10.16 -20.90 17.60
CA ASP A 18 9.00 -21.16 16.74
C ASP A 18 8.60 -19.98 15.83
N ARG A 19 9.61 -19.29 15.30
CA ARG A 19 9.39 -18.17 14.39
C ARG A 19 8.62 -18.63 13.15
N PRO A 20 7.63 -17.84 12.68
CA PRO A 20 6.87 -18.20 11.49
C PRO A 20 7.79 -18.34 10.29
N GLN A 21 7.59 -19.41 9.49
CA GLN A 21 8.25 -19.56 8.21
C GLN A 21 7.66 -18.55 7.23
N TRP A 22 8.49 -17.70 6.67
CA TRP A 22 8.09 -16.74 5.65
C TRP A 22 8.08 -17.39 4.27
N TYR A 23 7.06 -17.06 3.51
CA TYR A 23 6.88 -17.54 2.14
C TYR A 23 6.70 -16.38 1.19
N THR A 24 7.06 -16.58 -0.07
CA THR A 24 6.79 -15.64 -1.16
C THR A 24 6.25 -16.38 -2.37
N VAL A 25 5.55 -15.66 -3.24
CA VAL A 25 4.98 -16.28 -4.45
C VAL A 25 6.07 -16.41 -5.50
N ARG A 26 6.36 -17.64 -5.93
CA ARG A 26 7.31 -17.89 -7.02
C ARG A 26 6.85 -17.18 -8.30
N GLY A 27 7.70 -16.36 -8.89
CA GLY A 27 7.40 -15.54 -10.07
C GLY A 27 6.67 -14.23 -9.76
N GLY A 28 6.60 -13.85 -8.46
CA GLY A 28 6.05 -12.59 -7.97
C GLY A 28 4.53 -12.59 -7.81
N SER A 29 4.01 -11.56 -7.17
CA SER A 29 2.58 -11.42 -6.82
C SER A 29 1.65 -11.42 -8.04
N ARG A 30 2.11 -11.01 -9.22
CA ARG A 30 1.34 -11.11 -10.46
C ARG A 30 0.79 -12.51 -10.75
N GLN A 31 1.41 -13.57 -10.21
CA GLN A 31 0.95 -14.95 -10.43
C GLN A 31 -0.39 -15.22 -9.74
N TYR A 32 -0.54 -14.81 -8.47
CA TYR A 32 -1.82 -14.97 -7.79
C TYR A 32 -2.89 -14.03 -8.36
N VAL A 33 -2.51 -12.78 -8.72
CA VAL A 33 -3.44 -11.83 -9.35
C VAL A 33 -4.01 -12.40 -10.65
N ARG A 34 -3.17 -12.97 -11.52
CA ARG A 34 -3.62 -13.62 -12.77
C ARG A 34 -4.57 -14.77 -12.51
N ARG A 35 -4.26 -15.62 -11.50
CA ARG A 35 -5.13 -16.73 -11.13
C ARG A 35 -6.48 -16.28 -10.58
N MET A 36 -6.48 -15.25 -9.74
CA MET A 36 -7.72 -14.66 -9.22
C MET A 36 -8.58 -14.06 -10.33
N LEU A 37 -7.99 -13.28 -11.23
CA LEU A 37 -8.70 -12.73 -12.39
C LEU A 37 -9.26 -13.84 -13.29
N ALA A 38 -8.48 -14.85 -13.60
CA ALA A 38 -8.96 -15.99 -14.41
C ALA A 38 -10.13 -16.72 -13.72
N ALA A 39 -10.06 -16.93 -12.40
CA ALA A 39 -11.15 -17.55 -11.65
C ALA A 39 -12.42 -16.68 -11.63
N LEU A 40 -12.28 -15.36 -11.46
CA LEU A 40 -13.42 -14.44 -11.49
C LEU A 40 -14.09 -14.39 -12.88
N GLN A 41 -13.32 -14.48 -13.96
CA GLN A 41 -13.83 -14.38 -15.32
C GLN A 41 -14.37 -15.72 -15.87
N HIS A 42 -14.08 -16.83 -15.20
CA HIS A 42 -14.41 -18.17 -15.70
C HIS A 42 -15.91 -18.41 -15.94
N ASP A 43 -16.77 -17.82 -15.11
CA ASP A 43 -18.23 -18.03 -15.21
C ASP A 43 -18.96 -16.94 -16.03
N GLY A 44 -18.20 -15.98 -16.60
CA GLY A 44 -18.73 -14.89 -17.43
C GLY A 44 -19.57 -13.85 -16.67
N ARG A 45 -19.73 -14.00 -15.34
CA ARG A 45 -20.52 -13.07 -14.51
C ARG A 45 -19.69 -11.90 -13.95
N HIS A 46 -18.38 -11.98 -14.07
CA HIS A 46 -17.46 -10.98 -13.55
C HIS A 46 -16.63 -10.36 -14.67
N GLU A 47 -16.42 -9.06 -14.59
CA GLU A 47 -15.62 -8.31 -15.54
C GLU A 47 -14.51 -7.55 -14.81
N ALA A 48 -13.29 -7.59 -15.36
CA ALA A 48 -12.17 -6.75 -14.93
C ALA A 48 -11.89 -5.71 -16.02
N ARG A 49 -12.09 -4.44 -15.71
CA ARG A 49 -11.84 -3.31 -16.61
C ARG A 49 -10.56 -2.61 -16.19
N LEU A 50 -9.50 -2.82 -16.95
CA LEU A 50 -8.22 -2.12 -16.78
C LEU A 50 -8.26 -0.76 -17.51
N ASN A 51 -7.42 0.18 -17.05
CA ASN A 51 -7.33 1.53 -17.60
C ASN A 51 -8.69 2.27 -17.65
N THR A 52 -9.57 1.94 -16.70
CA THR A 52 -10.91 2.52 -16.59
C THR A 52 -11.04 3.24 -15.25
N PRO A 53 -10.44 4.42 -15.09
CA PRO A 53 -10.52 5.16 -13.84
C PRO A 53 -11.94 5.63 -13.58
N VAL A 54 -12.41 5.40 -12.34
CA VAL A 54 -13.64 6.03 -11.84
C VAL A 54 -13.30 7.47 -11.43
N LEU A 55 -14.01 8.43 -11.98
CA LEU A 55 -13.78 9.86 -11.77
C LEU A 55 -14.67 10.45 -10.68
N GLY A 56 -15.82 9.82 -10.41
CA GLY A 56 -16.76 10.24 -9.39
C GLY A 56 -17.81 9.17 -9.11
N LEU A 57 -18.46 9.31 -7.98
CA LEU A 57 -19.54 8.45 -7.53
C LEU A 57 -20.70 9.29 -7.05
N ARG A 58 -21.92 8.90 -7.39
CA ARG A 58 -23.16 9.49 -6.87
C ARG A 58 -24.10 8.39 -6.42
N ARG A 59 -24.66 8.56 -5.25
CA ARG A 59 -25.66 7.64 -4.68
C ARG A 59 -27.05 8.03 -5.15
N VAL A 60 -27.83 7.03 -5.53
CA VAL A 60 -29.21 7.18 -5.96
C VAL A 60 -30.10 6.19 -5.20
N GLU A 61 -31.41 6.35 -5.27
CA GLU A 61 -32.37 5.54 -4.51
C GLU A 61 -32.17 4.03 -4.69
N HIS A 62 -31.92 3.61 -5.92
CA HIS A 62 -31.81 2.19 -6.28
C HIS A 62 -30.40 1.76 -6.70
N GLY A 63 -29.32 2.42 -6.18
CA GLY A 63 -27.95 2.03 -6.52
C GLY A 63 -26.94 3.14 -6.38
N VAL A 64 -25.86 2.98 -7.10
CA VAL A 64 -24.78 3.96 -7.21
C VAL A 64 -24.45 4.20 -8.68
N LEU A 65 -24.19 5.45 -9.03
CA LEU A 65 -23.74 5.85 -10.36
C LEU A 65 -22.23 6.07 -10.31
N LEU A 66 -21.48 5.36 -11.16
CA LEU A 66 -20.04 5.56 -11.32
C LEU A 66 -19.81 6.36 -12.60
N GLN A 67 -19.14 7.50 -12.46
CA GLN A 67 -18.73 8.33 -13.57
C GLN A 67 -17.35 7.90 -14.05
N MET A 68 -17.21 7.62 -15.33
CA MET A 68 -15.98 7.25 -16.01
C MET A 68 -15.79 8.16 -17.25
N ALA A 69 -14.60 8.11 -17.88
CA ALA A 69 -14.33 8.96 -19.05
C ALA A 69 -15.29 8.72 -20.24
N HIS A 70 -15.80 7.52 -20.38
CA HIS A 70 -16.71 7.11 -21.46
C HIS A 70 -18.20 7.17 -21.11
N GLY A 71 -18.54 7.65 -19.91
CA GLY A 71 -19.93 7.80 -19.48
C GLY A 71 -20.17 7.44 -18.03
N THR A 72 -21.46 7.30 -17.68
CA THR A 72 -21.90 6.94 -16.33
C THR A 72 -22.65 5.61 -16.40
N GLU A 73 -22.30 4.71 -15.48
CA GLU A 73 -22.97 3.41 -15.34
C GLU A 73 -23.58 3.27 -13.94
N GLN A 74 -24.71 2.58 -13.86
CA GLN A 74 -25.39 2.30 -12.60
C GLN A 74 -25.08 0.88 -12.12
N PHE A 75 -24.85 0.76 -10.82
CA PHE A 75 -24.60 -0.50 -10.10
C PHE A 75 -25.49 -0.57 -8.86
N ASP A 76 -25.79 -1.78 -8.39
CA ASP A 76 -26.57 -1.99 -7.16
C ASP A 76 -25.83 -1.53 -5.92
N ALA A 77 -24.51 -1.66 -5.92
CA ALA A 77 -23.62 -1.37 -4.79
C ALA A 77 -22.19 -1.12 -5.25
N VAL A 78 -21.36 -0.54 -4.37
CA VAL A 78 -19.94 -0.30 -4.63
C VAL A 78 -19.08 -0.70 -3.44
N VAL A 79 -17.93 -1.29 -3.73
CA VAL A 79 -16.83 -1.48 -2.77
C VAL A 79 -15.66 -0.58 -3.19
N LEU A 80 -15.33 0.40 -2.35
CA LEU A 80 -14.21 1.30 -2.57
C LEU A 80 -12.94 0.68 -1.95
N ALA A 81 -12.13 0.05 -2.78
CA ALA A 81 -10.87 -0.62 -2.40
C ALA A 81 -9.64 0.25 -2.66
N CYS A 82 -9.80 1.55 -2.64
CA CYS A 82 -8.75 2.56 -2.81
C CYS A 82 -8.36 3.19 -1.45
N HIS A 83 -7.45 4.16 -1.45
CA HIS A 83 -7.14 4.94 -0.25
C HIS A 83 -8.38 5.68 0.28
N SER A 84 -8.45 5.93 1.60
CA SER A 84 -9.59 6.62 2.22
C SER A 84 -9.76 8.05 1.69
N ASP A 85 -8.67 8.77 1.44
CA ASP A 85 -8.71 10.11 0.82
C ASP A 85 -9.19 10.07 -0.63
N GLN A 86 -8.86 9.02 -1.37
CA GLN A 86 -9.37 8.78 -2.73
C GLN A 86 -10.87 8.44 -2.70
N ALA A 87 -11.30 7.61 -1.75
CA ALA A 87 -12.71 7.31 -1.54
C ALA A 87 -13.52 8.58 -1.25
N LEU A 88 -13.02 9.48 -0.38
CA LEU A 88 -13.65 10.77 -0.12
C LEU A 88 -13.72 11.65 -1.37
N ARG A 89 -12.69 11.68 -2.20
CA ARG A 89 -12.71 12.42 -3.47
C ARG A 89 -13.78 11.89 -4.42
N LEU A 90 -13.91 10.57 -4.52
CA LEU A 90 -14.93 9.93 -5.37
C LEU A 90 -16.35 10.22 -4.88
N LEU A 91 -16.57 10.18 -3.57
CA LEU A 91 -17.85 10.50 -2.95
C LEU A 91 -18.23 11.98 -3.09
N GLY A 92 -17.26 12.89 -3.09
CA GLY A 92 -17.49 14.32 -3.27
C GLY A 92 -18.54 14.89 -2.32
N SER A 93 -19.60 15.46 -2.88
CA SER A 93 -20.73 16.01 -2.10
C SER A 93 -21.59 14.95 -1.41
N ASP A 94 -21.61 13.73 -1.93
CA ASP A 94 -22.43 12.62 -1.40
C ASP A 94 -21.83 12.01 -0.12
N ALA A 95 -20.59 12.34 0.23
CA ALA A 95 -19.98 11.89 1.48
C ALA A 95 -20.77 12.42 2.68
N THR A 96 -21.18 11.53 3.58
CA THR A 96 -21.86 11.89 4.83
C THR A 96 -20.88 12.57 5.81
N PRO A 97 -21.37 13.30 6.82
CA PRO A 97 -20.49 13.82 7.88
C PRO A 97 -19.66 12.75 8.57
N GLN A 98 -20.25 11.56 8.81
CA GLN A 98 -19.55 10.44 9.43
C GLN A 98 -18.42 9.90 8.52
N GLU A 99 -18.68 9.72 7.24
CA GLU A 99 -17.65 9.30 6.27
C GLU A 99 -16.52 10.32 6.18
N ARG A 100 -16.84 11.62 6.15
CA ARG A 100 -15.81 12.67 6.16
C ARG A 100 -14.94 12.61 7.42
N SER A 101 -15.57 12.39 8.57
CA SER A 101 -14.86 12.27 9.85
C SER A 101 -13.95 11.05 9.87
N VAL A 102 -14.45 9.86 9.56
CA VAL A 102 -13.72 8.60 9.66
C VAL A 102 -12.66 8.48 8.57
N LEU A 103 -13.04 8.65 7.30
CA LEU A 103 -12.11 8.48 6.17
C LEU A 103 -11.07 9.61 6.12
N GLY A 104 -11.45 10.83 6.52
CA GLY A 104 -10.57 11.99 6.55
C GLY A 104 -9.56 12.00 7.69
N ALA A 105 -9.79 11.23 8.76
CA ALA A 105 -8.83 11.10 9.86
C ALA A 105 -7.58 10.32 9.46
N ILE A 106 -7.63 9.53 8.38
CA ILE A 106 -6.51 8.73 7.90
C ILE A 106 -5.72 9.54 6.88
N ARG A 107 -4.61 10.11 7.34
CA ARG A 107 -3.71 10.92 6.50
C ARG A 107 -2.76 10.01 5.71
N TYR A 108 -2.25 10.53 4.60
CA TYR A 108 -1.29 9.83 3.75
C TYR A 108 0.01 10.62 3.65
N GLN A 109 1.12 9.89 3.71
CA GLN A 109 2.47 10.43 3.52
C GLN A 109 2.97 9.98 2.14
N PRO A 110 3.38 10.93 1.26
CA PRO A 110 4.04 10.57 0.01
C PRO A 110 5.37 9.87 0.28
N ASN A 111 5.66 8.88 -0.55
CA ASN A 111 6.89 8.09 -0.50
C ASN A 111 7.40 7.83 -1.90
N GLN A 112 8.72 7.81 -2.05
CA GLN A 112 9.38 7.39 -3.27
C GLN A 112 10.03 6.02 -3.06
N ALA A 113 9.69 5.07 -3.92
CA ALA A 113 10.39 3.79 -4.01
C ALA A 113 11.29 3.77 -5.26
N VAL A 114 12.54 3.41 -5.07
CA VAL A 114 13.51 3.28 -6.16
C VAL A 114 13.93 1.83 -6.28
N LEU A 115 13.65 1.20 -7.41
CA LEU A 115 14.14 -0.13 -7.77
C LEU A 115 15.50 0.04 -8.46
N HIS A 116 16.55 -0.55 -7.92
CA HIS A 116 17.93 -0.35 -8.41
C HIS A 116 18.86 -1.52 -8.06
N THR A 117 20.07 -1.48 -8.61
CA THR A 117 21.15 -2.43 -8.35
C THR A 117 22.40 -1.80 -7.74
N ASP A 118 22.34 -0.52 -7.37
CA ASP A 118 23.44 0.20 -6.73
C ASP A 118 23.69 -0.34 -5.30
N ALA A 119 24.69 -1.23 -5.18
CA ALA A 119 25.04 -1.84 -3.90
C ALA A 119 25.79 -0.90 -2.95
N SER A 120 26.16 0.32 -3.37
CA SER A 120 26.83 1.30 -2.51
C SER A 120 25.98 1.73 -1.32
N VAL A 121 24.66 1.59 -1.42
CA VAL A 121 23.69 1.88 -0.34
C VAL A 121 23.72 0.85 0.79
N LEU A 122 24.28 -0.34 0.54
CA LEU A 122 24.39 -1.41 1.53
C LEU A 122 25.62 -1.24 2.43
N PRO A 123 25.65 -1.88 3.62
CA PRO A 123 26.84 -1.89 4.46
C PRO A 123 28.09 -2.38 3.71
N ARG A 124 29.26 -1.77 3.97
CA ARG A 124 30.52 -2.17 3.32
C ARG A 124 30.87 -3.65 3.49
N ARG A 125 30.52 -4.23 4.66
CA ARG A 125 30.75 -5.66 4.92
C ARG A 125 29.52 -6.44 4.45
N GLN A 126 29.67 -7.28 3.45
CA GLN A 126 28.60 -8.11 2.91
C GLN A 126 27.95 -9.02 3.97
N ALA A 127 28.74 -9.47 4.97
CA ALA A 127 28.20 -10.24 6.09
C ALA A 127 27.17 -9.47 6.96
N ALA A 128 27.16 -8.14 6.88
CA ALA A 128 26.18 -7.29 7.56
C ALA A 128 24.92 -7.01 6.72
N TRP A 129 24.85 -7.48 5.49
CA TRP A 129 23.67 -7.29 4.66
C TRP A 129 22.49 -8.05 5.25
N ALA A 130 21.37 -7.37 5.41
CA ALA A 130 20.12 -7.95 5.85
C ALA A 130 19.07 -7.86 4.74
N ALA A 131 17.93 -8.55 4.91
CA ALA A 131 16.79 -8.37 4.01
C ALA A 131 16.27 -6.92 4.05
N TRP A 132 16.34 -6.29 5.24
CA TRP A 132 15.96 -4.90 5.51
C TRP A 132 17.17 -4.17 6.08
N ASN A 133 17.67 -3.17 5.37
CA ASN A 133 18.80 -2.36 5.77
C ASN A 133 18.30 -0.92 6.01
N TYR A 134 18.47 -0.45 7.23
CA TYR A 134 18.02 0.87 7.66
C TYR A 134 19.15 1.89 7.56
N GLU A 135 18.90 3.02 6.92
CA GLU A 135 19.83 4.13 6.82
C GLU A 135 19.18 5.42 7.36
N ARG A 136 19.93 6.14 8.16
CA ARG A 136 19.53 7.47 8.64
C ARG A 136 20.45 8.51 8.02
N ALA A 137 19.87 9.62 7.54
CA ALA A 137 20.68 10.76 7.08
C ALA A 137 21.56 11.28 8.22
N ALA A 138 22.78 11.70 7.90
CA ALA A 138 23.62 12.41 8.85
C ALA A 138 22.94 13.73 9.23
N ASP A 139 22.89 14.05 10.52
CA ASP A 139 22.30 15.29 11.03
C ASP A 139 23.11 16.50 10.54
N ALA A 140 22.57 17.23 9.59
CA ALA A 140 22.99 18.59 9.30
C ALA A 140 22.03 19.55 10.06
N GLY A 141 22.23 19.69 11.39
CA GLY A 141 21.56 20.72 12.18
C GLY A 141 20.18 20.40 12.76
N GLY A 142 19.99 19.29 13.44
CA GLY A 142 18.99 19.16 14.53
C GLY A 142 17.51 18.99 14.15
N ASN A 143 17.12 18.92 12.89
CA ASN A 143 15.74 18.65 12.48
C ASN A 143 15.65 17.28 11.80
N GLN A 144 14.62 16.52 12.18
CA GLN A 144 14.24 15.17 11.76
C GLN A 144 15.09 14.60 10.59
N ALA A 145 16.18 13.88 10.94
CA ALA A 145 16.99 13.20 9.95
C ALA A 145 16.11 12.28 9.10
N GLY A 146 16.17 12.41 7.78
CA GLY A 146 15.47 11.52 6.86
C GLY A 146 15.86 10.07 7.12
N VAL A 147 14.93 9.19 6.92
CA VAL A 147 15.09 7.75 7.11
C VAL A 147 14.83 7.04 5.80
N CYS A 148 15.74 6.15 5.42
CA CYS A 148 15.59 5.25 4.28
C CYS A 148 15.59 3.79 4.72
N LEU A 149 14.80 2.98 4.04
CA LEU A 149 14.83 1.53 4.19
C LEU A 149 15.18 0.90 2.85
N HIS A 150 16.29 0.15 2.81
CA HIS A 150 16.73 -0.60 1.64
C HIS A 150 16.33 -2.07 1.80
N TYR A 151 15.40 -2.53 0.98
CA TYR A 151 15.00 -3.93 0.89
C TYR A 151 15.93 -4.65 -0.08
N LEU A 152 16.75 -5.59 0.42
CA LEU A 152 17.57 -6.45 -0.42
C LEU A 152 16.72 -7.64 -0.91
N LEU A 153 16.19 -7.53 -2.12
CA LEU A 153 15.23 -8.50 -2.66
C LEU A 153 15.80 -9.91 -2.81
N ASN A 154 17.11 -10.05 -3.06
CA ASN A 154 17.77 -11.36 -3.12
C ASN A 154 17.67 -12.16 -1.82
N ARG A 155 17.44 -11.50 -0.68
CA ARG A 155 17.20 -12.17 0.61
C ARG A 155 15.72 -12.37 0.95
N LEU A 156 14.84 -11.73 0.20
CA LEU A 156 13.38 -11.83 0.36
C LEU A 156 12.73 -12.77 -0.64
N GLN A 157 13.35 -12.96 -1.81
CA GLN A 157 12.79 -13.73 -2.91
C GLN A 157 13.89 -14.55 -3.60
N PRO A 158 13.57 -15.74 -4.13
CA PRO A 158 14.50 -16.53 -4.94
C PRO A 158 14.65 -15.90 -6.33
N LEU A 159 15.46 -14.86 -6.44
CA LEU A 159 15.75 -14.21 -7.72
C LEU A 159 16.78 -15.03 -8.51
N PRO A 160 16.70 -15.04 -9.86
CA PRO A 160 17.63 -15.77 -10.71
C PRO A 160 18.99 -15.05 -10.84
N TRP A 161 19.11 -13.84 -10.28
CA TRP A 161 20.31 -13.00 -10.41
C TRP A 161 21.15 -13.02 -9.13
N GLN A 162 22.47 -13.07 -9.32
CA GLN A 162 23.47 -12.94 -8.24
C GLN A 162 23.66 -11.47 -7.83
N GLN A 163 23.48 -10.54 -8.79
CA GLN A 163 23.58 -9.12 -8.56
C GLN A 163 22.55 -8.66 -7.51
N PRO A 164 22.96 -7.85 -6.52
CA PRO A 164 22.02 -7.28 -5.56
C PRO A 164 20.95 -6.46 -6.25
N VAL A 165 19.70 -6.74 -5.92
CA VAL A 165 18.52 -5.97 -6.37
C VAL A 165 17.85 -5.40 -5.14
N MET A 166 17.66 -4.09 -5.13
CA MET A 166 17.10 -3.37 -3.99
C MET A 166 15.87 -2.54 -4.36
N VAL A 167 15.00 -2.40 -3.38
CA VAL A 167 14.00 -1.33 -3.35
C VAL A 167 14.36 -0.42 -2.18
N SER A 168 14.72 0.82 -2.49
CA SER A 168 14.99 1.84 -1.47
C SER A 168 13.78 2.74 -1.31
N LEU A 169 13.27 2.82 -0.08
CA LEU A 169 12.15 3.68 0.27
C LEU A 169 12.67 4.98 0.86
N ASN A 170 12.35 6.10 0.23
CA ASN A 170 12.80 7.46 0.60
C ASN A 170 14.33 7.54 0.76
N PRO A 171 15.09 7.32 -0.31
CA PRO A 171 16.55 7.35 -0.23
C PRO A 171 17.05 8.69 0.31
N VAL A 172 17.93 8.64 1.32
CA VAL A 172 18.49 9.82 2.00
C VAL A 172 19.79 10.29 1.36
N ARG A 173 20.29 9.56 0.38
CA ARG A 173 21.44 9.91 -0.47
C ARG A 173 21.17 9.53 -1.92
N PRO A 174 21.88 10.12 -2.88
CA PRO A 174 21.73 9.78 -4.30
C PRO A 174 21.98 8.31 -4.55
N ILE A 175 21.20 7.70 -5.42
CA ILE A 175 21.40 6.39 -6.03
C ILE A 175 21.93 6.63 -7.44
N ASP A 176 22.91 5.86 -7.87
CA ASP A 176 23.47 5.95 -9.22
C ASP A 176 22.36 5.72 -10.27
N ASP A 177 22.04 6.77 -11.03
CA ASP A 177 20.97 6.74 -12.02
C ASP A 177 21.18 5.68 -13.11
N SER A 178 22.42 5.32 -13.41
CA SER A 178 22.75 4.25 -14.37
C SER A 178 22.32 2.86 -13.89
N GLN A 179 22.08 2.71 -12.59
CA GLN A 179 21.66 1.47 -11.92
C GLN A 179 20.19 1.49 -11.47
N VAL A 180 19.46 2.57 -11.78
CA VAL A 180 18.04 2.69 -11.47
C VAL A 180 17.20 2.03 -12.57
N HIS A 181 16.30 1.14 -12.17
CA HIS A 181 15.36 0.46 -13.07
C HIS A 181 13.98 1.09 -13.06
N ALA A 182 13.55 1.62 -11.90
CA ALA A 182 12.28 2.33 -11.77
C ALA A 182 12.27 3.27 -10.56
N ARG A 183 11.54 4.38 -10.69
CA ARG A 183 11.14 5.28 -9.59
C ARG A 183 9.62 5.28 -9.53
N ILE A 184 9.07 5.03 -8.35
CA ILE A 184 7.62 4.89 -8.14
C ILE A 184 7.24 5.81 -6.99
N GLU A 185 6.33 6.74 -7.27
CA GLU A 185 5.73 7.61 -6.28
C GLU A 185 4.42 6.99 -5.81
N TYR A 186 4.25 6.87 -4.49
CA TYR A 186 3.01 6.43 -3.89
C TYR A 186 2.89 6.93 -2.45
N SER A 187 1.76 6.72 -1.83
CA SER A 187 1.51 7.20 -0.49
C SER A 187 1.14 6.08 0.46
N HIS A 188 1.61 6.17 1.70
CA HIS A 188 1.23 5.26 2.77
C HIS A 188 0.34 5.94 3.79
N PRO A 189 -0.64 5.23 4.37
CA PRO A 189 -1.42 5.76 5.47
C PRO A 189 -0.53 5.99 6.70
N VAL A 190 -0.77 7.10 7.39
CA VAL A 190 -0.10 7.44 8.65
C VAL A 190 -0.97 6.99 9.81
N PHE A 191 -0.52 5.98 10.55
CA PHE A 191 -1.24 5.42 11.68
C PHE A 191 -0.94 6.20 12.98
N ASP A 192 -1.43 7.43 13.06
CA ASP A 192 -1.47 8.20 14.30
C ASP A 192 -2.68 7.80 15.18
N LEU A 193 -2.88 8.49 16.30
CA LEU A 193 -3.97 8.16 17.21
C LEU A 193 -5.35 8.36 16.55
N ALA A 194 -5.50 9.41 15.76
CA ALA A 194 -6.75 9.68 15.05
C ALA A 194 -7.07 8.60 14.01
N ALA A 195 -6.05 8.15 13.26
CA ALA A 195 -6.23 7.06 12.30
C ALA A 195 -6.58 5.73 12.99
N ILE A 196 -5.96 5.40 14.13
CA ILE A 196 -6.27 4.18 14.90
C ILE A 196 -7.71 4.23 15.43
N GLU A 197 -8.16 5.38 15.92
CA GLU A 197 -9.53 5.58 16.38
C GLU A 197 -10.51 5.44 15.21
N ALA A 198 -10.21 6.07 14.08
CA ALA A 198 -11.01 5.98 12.86
C ALA A 198 -11.13 4.54 12.34
N GLN A 199 -10.06 3.74 12.40
CA GLN A 199 -10.09 2.32 12.02
C GLN A 199 -11.17 1.55 12.76
N SER A 200 -11.36 1.80 14.07
CA SER A 200 -12.40 1.14 14.86
C SER A 200 -13.82 1.50 14.42
N GLN A 201 -13.97 2.64 13.76
CA GLN A 201 -15.26 3.17 13.32
C GLN A 201 -15.60 2.77 11.87
N VAL A 202 -14.64 2.28 11.09
CA VAL A 202 -14.87 1.88 9.67
C VAL A 202 -16.02 0.86 9.56
N VAL A 203 -16.16 -0.03 10.53
CA VAL A 203 -17.25 -1.02 10.55
C VAL A 203 -18.63 -0.37 10.52
N THR A 204 -18.80 0.81 11.10
CA THR A 204 -20.07 1.52 11.15
C THR A 204 -20.46 2.16 9.82
N LEU A 205 -19.52 2.31 8.89
CA LEU A 205 -19.77 2.84 7.55
C LEU A 205 -20.21 1.76 6.56
N GLN A 206 -19.89 0.50 6.85
CA GLN A 206 -20.09 -0.59 5.89
C GLN A 206 -21.56 -0.80 5.54
N GLY A 207 -21.86 -0.86 4.26
CA GLY A 207 -23.18 -1.10 3.72
C GLY A 207 -24.11 0.11 3.73
N GLN A 208 -23.74 1.21 4.38
CA GLN A 208 -24.56 2.43 4.34
C GLN A 208 -24.57 3.00 2.93
N HIS A 209 -25.76 3.39 2.47
CA HIS A 209 -25.97 3.90 1.10
C HIS A 209 -25.36 3.00 0.02
N ARG A 210 -25.43 1.65 0.19
CA ARG A 210 -24.92 0.65 -0.75
C ARG A 210 -23.41 0.77 -1.02
N THR A 211 -22.63 1.29 -0.05
CA THR A 211 -21.21 1.54 -0.17
C THR A 211 -20.43 0.79 0.90
N TRP A 212 -19.35 0.13 0.50
CA TRP A 212 -18.40 -0.56 1.38
C TRP A 212 -16.99 -0.03 1.13
N PHE A 213 -16.16 -0.15 2.14
CA PHE A 213 -14.78 0.32 2.13
C PHE A 213 -13.85 -0.82 2.52
N CYS A 214 -12.73 -0.97 1.82
CA CYS A 214 -11.65 -1.88 2.20
C CYS A 214 -10.30 -1.35 1.74
N GLY A 215 -9.22 -1.88 2.32
CA GLY A 215 -7.85 -1.51 1.98
C GLY A 215 -6.91 -1.67 3.16
N ALA A 216 -5.62 -1.49 2.91
CA ALA A 216 -4.56 -1.62 3.93
C ALA A 216 -4.70 -0.61 5.10
N TRP A 217 -5.50 0.42 4.94
CA TRP A 217 -5.77 1.44 5.95
C TRP A 217 -6.87 1.05 6.94
N CYS A 218 -7.62 -0.03 6.67
CA CYS A 218 -8.69 -0.50 7.55
C CYS A 218 -8.17 -1.22 8.82
N GLY A 219 -6.88 -1.66 8.86
CA GLY A 219 -6.27 -2.34 9.99
C GLY A 219 -5.84 -3.75 9.71
#